data_873f3882cace1bb8cc651b6a37956950
#
_entry.id   873f3882cace1bb8cc651b6a37956950
#
_cell.length_a   1.000
_cell.length_b   1.000
_cell.length_c   1.000
_cell.angle_alpha   90.00
_cell.angle_beta   90.00
_cell.angle_gamma   90.00
#
_symmetry.space_group_name_H-M   'P 1'
#
loop_
_entity.id
_entity.type
_entity.pdbx_description
1 polymer ?
#
loop_
_entity_poly.entity_id
_entity_poly.type
_entity_poly.pdbx_seq_one_letter_code
_entity_poly.pdbx_strand_id
1 'polypeptide(L)'
;LSSDEADLTGIASDASSVAWVVNRSPGFVRKLDKATGTVTTLASGQVFPRALAIAAGYVYWVCFAQTGPTVFRVALAGGAAEPLAELVQPGYVAADGKNAYVTAGNSVWRVPAGGGQAVLMASGQSPAEPIAVDDSWVYWGAKQGRVIRVAK
;
A
#
# COMPACT_ATOMS: atom_id res chain seq x y z
N LEU A 1 -9.55 21.18 -0.88
CA LEU A 1 -8.90 20.13 -0.09
C LEU A 1 -9.81 19.77 1.08
N SER A 2 -9.97 18.48 1.36
CA SER A 2 -10.72 18.00 2.53
C SER A 2 -10.02 18.46 3.81
N SER A 3 -10.74 19.10 4.72
CA SER A 3 -10.19 19.68 5.95
C SER A 3 -10.47 18.88 7.22
N ASP A 4 -11.29 17.80 7.17
CA ASP A 4 -11.86 17.19 8.37
C ASP A 4 -11.58 15.68 8.48
N GLU A 5 -10.43 15.23 8.00
CA GLU A 5 -10.04 13.82 8.13
C GLU A 5 -8.97 13.64 9.20
N ALA A 6 -9.40 13.19 10.37
CA ALA A 6 -8.48 12.66 11.37
C ALA A 6 -7.91 11.30 10.94
N ASP A 7 -6.78 10.91 11.55
CA ASP A 7 -6.16 9.58 11.39
C ASP A 7 -5.60 9.27 9.99
N LEU A 8 -5.08 10.26 9.29
CA LEU A 8 -4.35 10.06 8.04
C LEU A 8 -2.99 9.40 8.34
N THR A 9 -2.72 8.24 7.73
CA THR A 9 -1.47 7.50 7.96
C THR A 9 -0.66 7.21 6.71
N GLY A 10 -1.26 7.34 5.54
CA GLY A 10 -0.58 7.13 4.27
C GLY A 10 -1.13 8.05 3.20
N ILE A 11 -0.23 8.58 2.36
CA ILE A 11 -0.55 9.42 1.22
C ILE A 11 0.41 9.11 0.07
N ALA A 12 -0.10 9.10 -1.16
CA ALA A 12 0.69 8.99 -2.38
C ALA A 12 0.08 9.83 -3.49
N SER A 13 0.87 10.17 -4.50
CA SER A 13 0.38 10.92 -5.64
C SER A 13 1.02 10.44 -6.95
N ASP A 14 0.28 10.61 -8.04
CA ASP A 14 0.78 10.53 -9.40
C ASP A 14 0.58 11.87 -10.14
N ALA A 15 0.68 11.88 -11.46
CA ALA A 15 0.48 13.09 -12.25
C ALA A 15 -0.93 13.67 -12.11
N SER A 16 -1.97 12.83 -11.96
CA SER A 16 -3.38 13.22 -12.02
C SER A 16 -4.09 13.23 -10.68
N SER A 17 -3.59 12.49 -9.69
CA SER A 17 -4.33 12.20 -8.46
C SER A 17 -3.45 12.29 -7.22
N VAL A 18 -4.10 12.51 -6.08
CA VAL A 18 -3.56 12.25 -4.75
C VAL A 18 -4.48 11.21 -4.09
N ALA A 19 -3.94 10.17 -3.52
CA ALA A 19 -4.72 9.20 -2.74
C ALA A 19 -4.20 9.13 -1.31
N TRP A 20 -5.09 8.83 -0.37
CA TRP A 20 -4.76 8.68 1.05
C TRP A 20 -5.64 7.64 1.73
N VAL A 21 -5.19 7.17 2.88
CA VAL A 21 -5.93 6.26 3.76
C VAL A 21 -6.30 6.94 5.07
N VAL A 22 -7.51 6.66 5.53
CA VAL A 22 -8.02 7.05 6.84
C VAL A 22 -7.98 5.83 7.75
N ASN A 23 -7.04 5.83 8.70
CA ASN A 23 -6.71 4.69 9.57
C ASN A 23 -7.68 4.56 10.74
N ARG A 24 -8.81 3.93 10.49
CA ARG A 24 -9.80 3.53 11.49
C ARG A 24 -10.52 2.27 11.07
N SER A 25 -11.42 1.76 11.88
CA SER A 25 -12.29 0.64 11.51
C SER A 25 -13.75 1.02 11.83
N PRO A 26 -14.60 1.24 10.80
CA PRO A 26 -14.32 1.16 9.37
C PRO A 26 -13.49 2.36 8.85
N GLY A 27 -12.46 2.08 8.06
CA GLY A 27 -11.60 3.07 7.42
C GLY A 27 -11.90 3.26 5.93
N PHE A 28 -11.17 4.17 5.28
CA PHE A 28 -11.39 4.55 3.89
C PHE A 28 -10.09 4.67 3.11
N VAL A 29 -10.19 4.45 1.80
CA VAL A 29 -9.22 4.88 0.80
C VAL A 29 -9.88 5.95 -0.05
N ARG A 30 -9.28 7.13 -0.14
CA ARG A 30 -9.82 8.28 -0.88
C ARG A 30 -8.85 8.78 -1.95
N LYS A 31 -9.41 9.47 -2.93
CA LYS A 31 -8.67 10.08 -4.03
C LYS A 31 -9.15 11.52 -4.23
N LEU A 32 -8.21 12.44 -4.46
CA LEU A 32 -8.42 13.75 -5.03
C LEU A 32 -8.01 13.72 -6.51
N ASP A 33 -8.88 14.13 -7.39
CA ASP A 33 -8.54 14.47 -8.77
C ASP A 33 -7.92 15.87 -8.81
N LYS A 34 -6.69 15.99 -9.32
CA LYS A 34 -5.94 17.26 -9.31
C LYS A 34 -6.49 18.29 -10.28
N ALA A 35 -7.13 17.85 -11.37
CA ALA A 35 -7.66 18.76 -12.38
C ALA A 35 -8.98 19.39 -11.92
N THR A 36 -9.83 18.62 -11.25
CA THR A 36 -11.18 19.06 -10.84
C THR A 36 -11.27 19.46 -9.37
N GLY A 37 -10.32 19.04 -8.53
CA GLY A 37 -10.39 19.18 -7.08
C GLY A 37 -11.41 18.24 -6.42
N THR A 38 -11.99 17.30 -7.17
CA THR A 38 -13.03 16.40 -6.67
C THR A 38 -12.42 15.30 -5.80
N VAL A 39 -12.99 15.11 -4.61
CA VAL A 39 -12.64 14.00 -3.71
C VAL A 39 -13.64 12.88 -3.87
N THR A 40 -13.15 11.65 -4.05
CA THR A 40 -13.96 10.43 -4.14
C THR A 40 -13.47 9.36 -3.18
N THR A 41 -14.39 8.56 -2.65
CA THR A 41 -14.04 7.36 -1.86
C THR A 41 -13.86 6.19 -2.81
N LEU A 42 -12.65 5.63 -2.87
CA LEU A 42 -12.32 4.48 -3.69
C LEU A 42 -12.65 3.16 -3.00
N ALA A 43 -12.45 3.09 -1.68
CA ALA A 43 -12.82 1.93 -0.86
C ALA A 43 -13.29 2.38 0.53
N SER A 44 -14.27 1.68 1.08
CA SER A 44 -14.81 1.87 2.43
C SER A 44 -14.79 0.55 3.22
N GLY A 45 -15.07 0.62 4.53
CA GLY A 45 -15.13 -0.58 5.37
C GLY A 45 -13.76 -1.23 5.62
N GLN A 46 -12.68 -0.51 5.41
CA GLN A 46 -11.32 -1.04 5.58
C GLN A 46 -10.95 -1.17 7.06
N VAL A 47 -10.24 -2.24 7.40
CA VAL A 47 -9.81 -2.49 8.78
C VAL A 47 -8.44 -1.88 9.00
N PHE A 48 -8.38 -0.70 9.62
CA PHE A 48 -7.13 0.03 9.90
C PHE A 48 -6.16 0.09 8.70
N PRO A 49 -6.55 0.71 7.57
CA PRO A 49 -5.65 0.88 6.43
C PRO A 49 -4.50 1.81 6.83
N ARG A 50 -3.25 1.46 6.50
CA ARG A 50 -2.05 2.12 7.06
C ARG A 50 -1.21 2.85 6.02
N ALA A 51 -0.79 2.18 4.99
CA ALA A 51 0.10 2.71 3.96
C ALA A 51 -0.49 2.43 2.59
N LEU A 52 -0.17 3.28 1.63
CA LEU A 52 -0.59 3.09 0.25
C LEU A 52 0.48 3.53 -0.74
N ALA A 53 0.35 3.04 -1.98
CA ALA A 53 1.14 3.45 -3.15
C ALA A 53 0.23 3.58 -4.37
N ILE A 54 0.63 4.41 -5.33
CA ILE A 54 -0.02 4.51 -6.64
C ILE A 54 0.94 4.00 -7.71
N ALA A 55 0.47 3.07 -8.56
CA ALA A 55 1.22 2.60 -9.71
C ALA A 55 0.27 2.11 -10.82
N ALA A 56 0.60 2.40 -12.07
CA ALA A 56 -0.11 1.91 -13.27
C ALA A 56 -1.65 2.10 -13.22
N GLY A 57 -2.13 3.23 -12.69
CA GLY A 57 -3.55 3.54 -12.62
C GLY A 57 -4.31 2.87 -11.47
N TYR A 58 -3.59 2.27 -10.51
CA TYR A 58 -4.16 1.64 -9.31
C TYR A 58 -3.61 2.26 -8.03
N VAL A 59 -4.44 2.25 -6.99
CA VAL A 59 -4.03 2.44 -5.59
C VAL A 59 -3.85 1.05 -4.98
N TYR A 60 -2.69 0.81 -4.36
CA TYR A 60 -2.38 -0.37 -3.55
C TYR A 60 -2.31 0.06 -2.10
N TRP A 61 -2.89 -0.71 -1.18
CA TRP A 61 -2.78 -0.41 0.26
C TRP A 61 -2.71 -1.66 1.11
N VAL A 62 -2.28 -1.47 2.34
CA VAL A 62 -2.25 -2.51 3.36
C VAL A 62 -3.18 -2.17 4.52
N CYS A 63 -3.84 -3.19 5.06
CA CYS A 63 -4.71 -3.11 6.23
C CYS A 63 -4.11 -3.90 7.41
N PHE A 64 -4.26 -3.39 8.62
CA PHE A 64 -3.87 -4.12 9.83
C PHE A 64 -5.07 -4.92 10.35
N ALA A 65 -5.41 -5.99 9.64
CA ALA A 65 -6.45 -6.95 10.03
C ALA A 65 -5.82 -8.17 10.71
N GLN A 66 -6.55 -8.79 11.63
CA GLN A 66 -6.08 -10.01 12.31
C GLN A 66 -6.38 -11.29 11.50
N THR A 67 -7.35 -11.23 10.61
CA THR A 67 -7.77 -12.34 9.76
C THR A 67 -8.18 -11.83 8.39
N GLY A 68 -8.01 -12.65 7.36
CA GLY A 68 -8.40 -12.35 5.99
C GLY A 68 -7.38 -11.50 5.22
N PRO A 69 -7.74 -11.04 4.03
CA PRO A 69 -6.85 -10.26 3.18
C PRO A 69 -6.36 -8.98 3.85
N THR A 70 -5.09 -8.69 3.68
CA THR A 70 -4.43 -7.50 4.25
C THR A 70 -3.74 -6.62 3.21
N VAL A 71 -3.61 -7.10 1.96
CA VAL A 71 -3.09 -6.34 0.81
C VAL A 71 -4.19 -6.24 -0.23
N PHE A 72 -4.44 -5.03 -0.71
CA PHE A 72 -5.54 -4.74 -1.64
C PHE A 72 -5.07 -3.81 -2.75
N ARG A 73 -5.87 -3.75 -3.82
CA ARG A 73 -5.80 -2.67 -4.82
C ARG A 73 -7.19 -2.23 -5.26
N VAL A 74 -7.27 -1.05 -5.87
CA VAL A 74 -8.45 -0.53 -6.57
C VAL A 74 -7.99 0.36 -7.72
N ALA A 75 -8.72 0.36 -8.84
CA ALA A 75 -8.41 1.27 -9.93
C ALA A 75 -8.65 2.74 -9.50
N LEU A 76 -7.78 3.66 -9.92
CA LEU A 76 -7.99 5.11 -9.73
C LEU A 76 -9.28 5.60 -10.41
N ALA A 77 -9.75 4.92 -11.44
CA ALA A 77 -11.04 5.18 -12.08
C ALA A 77 -12.24 4.77 -11.22
N GLY A 78 -12.02 4.05 -10.13
CA GLY A 78 -13.08 3.47 -9.29
C GLY A 78 -13.32 2.00 -9.62
N GLY A 79 -14.28 1.40 -8.91
CA GLY A 79 -14.61 -0.02 -9.02
C GLY A 79 -14.54 -0.75 -7.69
N ALA A 80 -14.59 -2.07 -7.71
CA ALA A 80 -14.46 -2.88 -6.51
C ALA A 80 -13.01 -2.95 -6.03
N ALA A 81 -12.81 -2.90 -4.73
CA ALA A 81 -11.52 -3.20 -4.12
C ALA A 81 -11.22 -4.69 -4.27
N GLU A 82 -10.04 -5.02 -4.79
CA GLU A 82 -9.59 -6.38 -5.04
C GLU A 82 -8.60 -6.82 -3.95
N PRO A 83 -8.87 -7.91 -3.21
CA PRO A 83 -7.89 -8.49 -2.31
C PRO A 83 -6.76 -9.17 -3.10
N LEU A 84 -5.51 -8.97 -2.71
CA LEU A 84 -4.33 -9.52 -3.36
C LEU A 84 -3.65 -10.60 -2.53
N ALA A 85 -3.50 -10.38 -1.23
CA ALA A 85 -2.82 -11.32 -0.33
C ALA A 85 -3.25 -11.13 1.12
N GLU A 86 -3.01 -12.19 1.91
CA GLU A 86 -3.06 -12.16 3.37
C GLU A 86 -1.63 -12.28 3.90
N LEU A 87 -1.14 -11.22 4.54
CA LEU A 87 0.18 -11.16 5.16
C LEU A 87 0.04 -10.78 6.63
N VAL A 88 0.85 -11.39 7.48
CA VAL A 88 0.82 -11.10 8.93
C VAL A 88 1.55 -9.80 9.24
N GLN A 89 0.87 -8.86 9.92
CA GLN A 89 1.41 -7.57 10.33
C GLN A 89 2.02 -6.75 9.16
N PRO A 90 1.27 -6.46 8.10
CA PRO A 90 1.77 -5.63 7.01
C PRO A 90 1.98 -4.19 7.50
N GLY A 91 3.11 -3.59 7.11
CA GLY A 91 3.52 -2.25 7.51
C GLY A 91 3.41 -1.22 6.41
N TYR A 92 4.18 -1.40 5.36
CA TYR A 92 4.32 -0.47 4.25
C TYR A 92 4.17 -1.18 2.91
N VAL A 93 3.83 -0.41 1.87
CA VAL A 93 3.68 -0.91 0.51
C VAL A 93 4.30 0.06 -0.48
N ALA A 94 4.99 -0.50 -1.49
CA ALA A 94 5.37 0.17 -2.73
C ALA A 94 4.85 -0.67 -3.90
N ALA A 95 4.72 -0.10 -5.08
CA ALA A 95 4.22 -0.82 -6.25
C ALA A 95 4.86 -0.32 -7.55
N ASP A 96 4.98 -1.20 -8.55
CA ASP A 96 5.49 -0.88 -9.89
C ASP A 96 4.47 -1.16 -11.01
N GLY A 97 3.23 -1.48 -10.64
CA GLY A 97 2.16 -1.84 -11.57
C GLY A 97 2.11 -3.32 -11.96
N LYS A 98 3.20 -4.06 -11.85
CA LYS A 98 3.23 -5.53 -11.99
C LYS A 98 3.11 -6.23 -10.66
N ASN A 99 3.67 -5.63 -9.62
CA ASN A 99 3.68 -6.18 -8.27
C ASN A 99 3.47 -5.07 -7.23
N ALA A 100 2.92 -5.45 -6.09
CA ALA A 100 3.05 -4.73 -4.84
C ALA A 100 4.18 -5.37 -4.01
N TYR A 101 5.00 -4.53 -3.38
CA TYR A 101 6.08 -4.95 -2.49
C TYR A 101 5.71 -4.50 -1.09
N VAL A 102 5.65 -5.44 -0.16
CA VAL A 102 5.08 -5.22 1.17
C VAL A 102 6.08 -5.62 2.24
N THR A 103 6.32 -4.72 3.19
CA THR A 103 6.98 -5.09 4.45
C THR A 103 5.93 -5.68 5.39
N ALA A 104 6.18 -6.87 5.92
CA ALA A 104 5.26 -7.54 6.84
C ALA A 104 6.04 -8.26 7.94
N GLY A 105 5.85 -7.84 9.19
CA GLY A 105 6.66 -8.29 10.31
C GLY A 105 8.15 -8.06 10.05
N ASN A 106 8.94 -9.13 10.07
CA ASN A 106 10.39 -9.11 9.79
C ASN A 106 10.73 -9.52 8.35
N SER A 107 9.82 -9.36 7.41
CA SER A 107 9.96 -9.88 6.05
C SER A 107 9.53 -8.88 5.00
N VAL A 108 10.04 -9.06 3.79
CA VAL A 108 9.64 -8.32 2.59
C VAL A 108 9.06 -9.30 1.59
N TRP A 109 7.91 -8.97 1.04
CA TRP A 109 7.14 -9.81 0.15
C TRP A 109 6.86 -9.12 -1.18
N ARG A 110 6.86 -9.88 -2.26
CA ARG A 110 6.35 -9.50 -3.56
C ARG A 110 4.99 -10.14 -3.76
N VAL A 111 3.98 -9.32 -4.03
CA VAL A 111 2.58 -9.72 -4.27
C VAL A 111 2.22 -9.37 -5.70
N PRO A 112 1.87 -10.33 -6.57
CA PRO A 112 1.49 -10.04 -7.95
C PRO A 112 0.28 -9.10 -8.00
N ALA A 113 0.32 -8.07 -8.85
CA ALA A 113 -0.77 -7.11 -8.96
C ALA A 113 -2.09 -7.74 -9.47
N GLY A 114 -2.02 -8.80 -10.25
CA GLY A 114 -3.18 -9.57 -10.69
C GLY A 114 -3.71 -10.59 -9.67
N GLY A 115 -3.20 -10.57 -8.45
CA GLY A 115 -3.46 -11.61 -7.47
C GLY A 115 -2.56 -12.84 -7.65
N GLY A 116 -2.68 -13.80 -6.74
CA GLY A 116 -1.87 -15.03 -6.74
C GLY A 116 -0.99 -15.15 -5.51
N GLN A 117 -0.06 -16.10 -5.55
CA GLN A 117 0.79 -16.38 -4.39
C GLN A 117 1.81 -15.27 -4.14
N ALA A 118 1.84 -14.76 -2.91
CA ALA A 118 2.90 -13.86 -2.46
C ALA A 118 4.24 -14.60 -2.36
N VAL A 119 5.32 -13.95 -2.79
CA VAL A 119 6.67 -14.51 -2.81
C VAL A 119 7.52 -13.81 -1.76
N LEU A 120 8.15 -14.57 -0.87
CA LEU A 120 9.11 -14.06 0.10
C LEU A 120 10.39 -13.60 -0.61
N MET A 121 10.74 -12.33 -0.46
CA MET A 121 11.99 -11.76 -1.03
C MET A 121 13.11 -11.71 0.00
N ALA A 122 12.78 -11.37 1.25
CA ALA A 122 13.75 -11.31 2.34
C ALA A 122 13.07 -11.61 3.67
N SER A 123 13.81 -12.24 4.59
CA SER A 123 13.38 -12.53 5.96
C SER A 123 14.42 -12.06 6.97
N GLY A 124 14.06 -12.04 8.26
CA GLY A 124 14.97 -11.64 9.33
C GLY A 124 15.36 -10.16 9.31
N GLN A 125 14.52 -9.29 8.76
CA GLN A 125 14.82 -7.87 8.51
C GLN A 125 14.60 -6.96 9.74
N SER A 126 14.06 -7.45 10.83
CA SER A 126 13.91 -6.82 12.17
C SER A 126 13.40 -5.38 12.20
N PRO A 127 12.18 -5.11 12.50
CA PRO A 127 11.07 -5.13 11.57
C PRO A 127 11.40 -4.31 10.33
N ALA A 128 10.92 -4.74 9.18
CA ALA A 128 11.09 -4.00 7.95
C ALA A 128 10.27 -2.70 7.98
N GLU A 129 10.92 -1.60 7.66
CA GLU A 129 10.43 -0.21 7.72
C GLU A 129 9.91 0.26 6.34
N PRO A 130 9.76 1.56 6.07
CA PRO A 130 9.31 2.05 4.78
C PRO A 130 10.03 1.42 3.60
N ILE A 131 9.28 1.18 2.53
CA ILE A 131 9.72 0.47 1.33
C ILE A 131 9.56 1.38 0.10
N ALA A 132 10.47 1.27 -0.83
CA ALA A 132 10.44 1.92 -2.13
C ALA A 132 10.86 0.96 -3.23
N VAL A 133 10.49 1.28 -4.47
CA VAL A 133 10.82 0.47 -5.65
C VAL A 133 11.17 1.37 -6.82
N ASP A 134 12.17 0.98 -7.59
CA ASP A 134 12.47 1.54 -8.90
C ASP A 134 12.36 0.46 -10.00
N ASP A 135 12.93 0.67 -11.17
CA ASP A 135 12.85 -0.27 -12.28
C ASP A 135 13.56 -1.61 -12.02
N SER A 136 14.58 -1.63 -11.16
CA SER A 136 15.48 -2.78 -10.97
C SER A 136 15.46 -3.35 -9.54
N TRP A 137 15.15 -2.53 -8.56
CA TRP A 137 15.38 -2.85 -7.15
C TRP A 137 14.19 -2.55 -6.27
N VAL A 138 14.08 -3.32 -5.19
CA VAL A 138 13.23 -3.03 -4.04
C VAL A 138 14.15 -2.61 -2.89
N TYR A 139 13.83 -1.48 -2.25
CA TYR A 139 14.59 -0.90 -1.14
C TYR A 139 13.73 -0.85 0.10
N TRP A 140 14.30 -1.08 1.27
CA TRP A 140 13.60 -0.86 2.54
C TRP A 140 14.56 -0.39 3.62
N GLY A 141 14.01 0.32 4.60
CA GLY A 141 14.67 0.63 5.85
C GLY A 141 14.71 -0.60 6.75
N ALA A 142 15.80 -0.76 7.49
CA ALA A 142 15.92 -1.72 8.57
C ALA A 142 16.37 -1.01 9.83
N LYS A 143 16.05 -1.56 11.01
CA LYS A 143 16.56 -1.03 12.28
C LYS A 143 18.08 -0.84 12.22
N GLN A 144 18.59 0.09 13.03
CA GLN A 144 19.99 0.51 13.07
C GLN A 144 20.42 1.42 11.90
N GLY A 145 19.45 2.10 11.24
CA GLY A 145 19.74 3.11 10.21
C GLY A 145 20.28 2.51 8.90
N ARG A 146 19.97 1.26 8.59
CA ARG A 146 20.40 0.59 7.37
C ARG A 146 19.33 0.72 6.29
N VAL A 147 19.76 0.96 5.04
CA VAL A 147 18.95 0.76 3.84
C VAL A 147 19.43 -0.49 3.14
N ILE A 148 18.53 -1.39 2.84
CA ILE A 148 18.78 -2.68 2.18
C ILE A 148 18.08 -2.68 0.83
N ARG A 149 18.62 -3.39 -0.14
CA ARG A 149 17.99 -3.60 -1.44
C ARG A 149 18.12 -5.03 -1.91
N VAL A 150 17.17 -5.46 -2.74
CA VAL A 150 17.20 -6.75 -3.46
C VAL A 150 16.72 -6.53 -4.90
N ALA A 151 17.23 -7.29 -5.84
CA ALA A 151 16.73 -7.27 -7.21
C ALA A 151 15.28 -7.79 -7.28
N LYS A 152 14.51 -7.26 -8.23
CA LYS A 152 13.10 -7.62 -8.45
C LYS A 152 12.90 -9.02 -8.99
#